data_d16e9cd9a4f96c6ecff77ccf1de132d7
#
_entry.id   d16e9cd9a4f96c6ecff77ccf1de132d7
#
_cell.length_a   1.000
_cell.length_b   1.000
_cell.length_c   1.000
_cell.angle_alpha   90.00
_cell.angle_beta   90.00
_cell.angle_gamma   90.00
#
_symmetry.space_group_name_H-M   'P 1'
#
loop_
_entity.id
_entity.type
_entity.pdbx_description
1 polymer ?
#
loop_
_entity_poly.entity_id
_entity_poly.type
_entity_poly.pdbx_seq_one_letter_code
_entity_poly.pdbx_strand_id
1 'polypeptide(L)'
;MIFFPGWLDTEAAIAMTLIFSYCLYRTFKLDTPIKIRHTHYGEFLAFTTILIWVNLSGAGGYGYQTSDYTISNGRLLDLINHSWPVHYGPDQNFIYYIGYFLPSAVIGKIFGYNIGMQSMFLWTVIGVSIAIRWMSTLSGWKLSAPLVIAFIFFGPMDFFGSYYVFEKLNAGS
;
A
#
# COMPACT_ATOMS: atom_id res chain seq x y z
N MET A 1 8.05 -11.52 -0.53
CA MET A 1 8.45 -12.73 -1.27
C MET A 1 8.59 -12.51 -2.77
N ILE A 2 7.69 -11.74 -3.43
CA ILE A 2 7.78 -11.44 -4.90
C ILE A 2 9.13 -10.80 -5.30
N PHE A 3 9.70 -9.97 -4.42
CA PHE A 3 10.97 -9.29 -4.66
C PHE A 3 12.15 -10.26 -4.90
N PHE A 4 12.28 -11.30 -4.08
CA PHE A 4 13.48 -12.15 -4.12
C PHE A 4 13.71 -12.80 -5.49
N PRO A 5 12.72 -13.46 -6.13
CA PRO A 5 12.93 -14.08 -7.44
C PRO A 5 13.18 -13.08 -8.58
N GLY A 6 12.77 -11.81 -8.40
CA GLY A 6 12.89 -10.79 -9.45
C GLY A 6 14.19 -9.99 -9.40
N TRP A 7 14.90 -9.96 -8.24
CA TRP A 7 16.05 -9.08 -8.03
C TRP A 7 17.31 -9.77 -7.49
N LEU A 8 17.20 -11.02 -7.04
CA LEU A 8 18.34 -11.77 -6.49
C LEU A 8 18.69 -12.94 -7.42
N ASP A 9 19.94 -13.37 -7.35
CA ASP A 9 20.37 -14.60 -7.96
C ASP A 9 19.58 -15.80 -7.43
N THR A 10 19.41 -16.84 -8.24
CA THR A 10 18.51 -17.96 -7.95
C THR A 10 18.78 -18.59 -6.57
N GLU A 11 20.05 -18.78 -6.21
CA GLU A 11 20.43 -19.38 -4.92
C GLU A 11 20.05 -18.47 -3.75
N ALA A 12 20.38 -17.18 -3.84
CA ALA A 12 20.03 -16.18 -2.83
C ALA A 12 18.51 -16.00 -2.72
N ALA A 13 17.78 -15.99 -3.84
CA ALA A 13 16.34 -15.90 -3.88
C ALA A 13 15.66 -17.07 -3.15
N ILE A 14 16.13 -18.30 -3.38
CA ILE A 14 15.61 -19.50 -2.70
C ILE A 14 15.90 -19.41 -1.21
N ALA A 15 17.14 -19.12 -0.81
CA ALA A 15 17.54 -19.02 0.59
C ALA A 15 16.71 -17.97 1.33
N MET A 16 16.58 -16.75 0.78
CA MET A 16 15.80 -15.67 1.39
C MET A 16 14.31 -15.98 1.46
N THR A 17 13.75 -16.64 0.43
CA THR A 17 12.35 -17.07 0.44
C THR A 17 12.10 -18.10 1.54
N LEU A 18 12.99 -19.07 1.72
CA LEU A 18 12.87 -20.08 2.79
C LEU A 18 12.99 -19.46 4.17
N ILE A 19 14.00 -18.60 4.40
CA ILE A 19 14.18 -17.88 5.67
C ILE A 19 12.94 -17.06 6.01
N PHE A 20 12.45 -16.27 5.04
CA PHE A 20 11.30 -15.42 5.26
C PHE A 20 10.01 -16.22 5.50
N SER A 21 9.83 -17.33 4.78
CA SER A 21 8.71 -18.26 4.98
C SER A 21 8.75 -18.90 6.37
N TYR A 22 9.94 -19.29 6.83
CA TYR A 22 10.12 -19.82 8.17
C TYR A 22 9.82 -18.76 9.25
N CYS A 23 10.31 -17.53 9.08
CA CYS A 23 10.01 -16.43 10.02
C CYS A 23 8.50 -16.15 10.08
N LEU A 24 7.81 -16.09 8.94
CA LEU A 24 6.36 -15.94 8.90
C LEU A 24 5.65 -17.09 9.60
N TYR A 25 6.02 -18.35 9.30
CA TYR A 25 5.47 -19.52 9.97
C TYR A 25 5.64 -19.44 11.49
N ARG A 26 6.81 -19.06 11.97
CA ARG A 26 7.09 -18.88 13.40
C ARG A 26 6.23 -17.78 13.99
N THR A 27 6.07 -16.65 13.29
CA THR A 27 5.24 -15.52 13.74
C THR A 27 3.76 -15.93 13.87
N PHE A 28 3.24 -16.66 12.91
CA PHE A 28 1.86 -17.16 12.98
C PHE A 28 1.64 -18.23 14.05
N LYS A 29 2.69 -18.99 14.41
CA LYS A 29 2.61 -20.04 15.44
C LYS A 29 2.82 -19.51 16.85
N LEU A 30 3.30 -18.25 17.00
CA LEU A 30 3.34 -17.58 18.30
C LEU A 30 1.90 -17.26 18.70
N ASP A 31 1.29 -18.16 19.49
CA ASP A 31 -0.02 -17.98 20.11
C ASP A 31 0.07 -16.84 21.15
N THR A 32 0.14 -15.62 20.68
CA THR A 32 -0.20 -14.48 21.51
C THR A 32 -1.73 -14.38 21.50
N PRO A 33 -2.42 -14.61 22.62
CA PRO A 33 -3.86 -14.44 22.70
C PRO A 33 -4.18 -12.94 22.59
N ILE A 34 -4.18 -12.43 21.37
CA ILE A 34 -4.58 -11.06 21.10
C ILE A 34 -6.10 -11.03 21.28
N LYS A 35 -6.56 -10.63 22.47
CA LYS A 35 -7.97 -10.39 22.75
C LYS A 35 -8.42 -9.15 21.99
N ILE A 36 -8.79 -9.34 20.72
CA ILE A 36 -9.38 -8.26 19.93
C ILE A 36 -10.83 -8.09 20.43
N ARG A 37 -11.10 -6.93 20.99
CA ARG A 37 -12.45 -6.57 21.42
C ARG A 37 -13.27 -6.13 20.22
N HIS A 38 -14.00 -7.07 19.61
CA HIS A 38 -14.81 -6.83 18.43
C HIS A 38 -16.13 -6.13 18.76
N THR A 39 -16.50 -5.18 17.91
CA THR A 39 -17.88 -4.71 17.75
C THR A 39 -18.15 -4.59 16.26
N HIS A 40 -18.99 -5.46 15.71
CA HIS A 40 -19.26 -5.53 14.27
C HIS A 40 -19.60 -4.16 13.65
N TYR A 41 -20.39 -3.35 14.34
CA TYR A 41 -20.73 -2.00 13.90
C TYR A 41 -19.50 -1.06 13.85
N GLY A 42 -18.66 -1.10 14.87
CA GLY A 42 -17.42 -0.28 14.90
C GLY A 42 -16.41 -0.67 13.82
N GLU A 43 -16.27 -1.96 13.54
CA GLU A 43 -15.41 -2.47 12.47
C GLU A 43 -15.93 -2.08 11.09
N PHE A 44 -17.23 -2.17 10.87
CA PHE A 44 -17.86 -1.74 9.62
C PHE A 44 -17.63 -0.25 9.36
N LEU A 45 -17.87 0.61 10.36
CA LEU A 45 -17.61 2.05 10.24
C LEU A 45 -16.12 2.34 10.01
N ALA A 46 -15.22 1.66 10.73
CA ALA A 46 -13.78 1.82 10.54
C ALA A 46 -13.37 1.44 9.12
N PHE A 47 -13.84 0.32 8.60
CA PHE A 47 -13.54 -0.12 7.24
C PHE A 47 -14.10 0.85 6.18
N THR A 48 -15.33 1.32 6.36
CA THR A 48 -15.94 2.34 5.47
C THR A 48 -15.11 3.63 5.48
N THR A 49 -14.65 4.08 6.64
CA THR A 49 -13.77 5.26 6.76
C THR A 49 -12.44 5.05 6.02
N ILE A 50 -11.83 3.86 6.14
CA ILE A 50 -10.62 3.51 5.40
C ILE A 50 -10.86 3.55 3.88
N LEU A 51 -11.96 2.95 3.40
CA LEU A 51 -12.30 2.96 1.98
C LEU A 51 -12.45 4.38 1.43
N ILE A 52 -13.18 5.24 2.15
CA ILE A 52 -13.37 6.64 1.76
C ILE A 52 -12.01 7.35 1.72
N TRP A 53 -11.20 7.19 2.75
CA TRP A 53 -9.90 7.85 2.83
C TRP A 53 -8.94 7.39 1.73
N VAL A 54 -8.81 6.08 1.50
CA VAL A 54 -7.94 5.55 0.43
C VAL A 54 -8.44 5.98 -0.96
N ASN A 55 -9.76 6.09 -1.15
CA ASN A 55 -10.32 6.64 -2.38
C ASN A 55 -9.90 8.12 -2.59
N LEU A 56 -10.03 8.93 -1.54
CA LEU A 56 -9.64 10.35 -1.57
C LEU A 56 -8.13 10.55 -1.70
N SER A 57 -7.30 9.59 -1.26
CA SER A 57 -5.84 9.68 -1.36
C SER A 57 -5.29 9.58 -2.79
N GLY A 58 -6.11 9.20 -3.77
CA GLY A 58 -5.69 9.03 -5.16
C GLY A 58 -5.05 7.68 -5.48
N ALA A 59 -4.91 6.77 -4.51
CA ALA A 59 -4.39 5.43 -4.75
C ALA A 59 -5.26 4.68 -5.77
N GLY A 60 -4.62 4.03 -6.76
CA GLY A 60 -5.34 3.31 -7.81
C GLY A 60 -6.04 4.20 -8.85
N GLY A 61 -5.86 5.52 -8.81
CA GLY A 61 -6.40 6.45 -9.81
C GLY A 61 -7.86 6.88 -9.58
N TYR A 62 -8.47 6.54 -8.44
CA TYR A 62 -9.87 6.87 -8.16
C TYR A 62 -10.09 8.30 -7.64
N GLY A 63 -9.12 8.84 -6.89
CA GLY A 63 -9.18 10.19 -6.34
C GLY A 63 -8.31 11.18 -7.10
N TYR A 64 -8.23 12.40 -6.58
CA TYR A 64 -7.32 13.41 -7.10
C TYR A 64 -5.87 12.96 -6.94
N GLN A 65 -5.11 13.01 -8.03
CA GLN A 65 -3.71 12.66 -8.05
C GLN A 65 -2.84 13.92 -8.23
N THR A 66 -1.91 14.14 -7.31
CA THR A 66 -0.88 15.16 -7.40
C THR A 66 0.21 14.75 -8.42
N SER A 67 1.15 15.66 -8.73
CA SER A 67 2.30 15.38 -9.62
C SER A 67 3.11 14.15 -9.21
N ASP A 68 3.20 13.84 -7.92
CA ASP A 68 3.93 12.69 -7.39
C ASP A 68 3.32 11.34 -7.86
N TYR A 69 2.02 11.34 -8.12
CA TYR A 69 1.36 10.15 -8.68
C TYR A 69 1.77 9.87 -10.13
N THR A 70 2.17 10.87 -10.90
CA THR A 70 2.71 10.66 -12.25
C THR A 70 3.95 9.77 -12.19
N ILE A 71 4.85 10.03 -11.24
CA ILE A 71 6.05 9.23 -11.01
C ILE A 71 5.68 7.84 -10.47
N SER A 72 4.75 7.76 -9.54
CA SER A 72 4.31 6.51 -8.93
C SER A 72 3.60 5.60 -9.92
N ASN A 73 2.74 6.15 -10.77
CA ASN A 73 2.04 5.43 -11.83
C ASN A 73 3.03 4.97 -12.92
N GLY A 74 4.03 5.80 -13.25
CA GLY A 74 5.13 5.44 -14.15
C GLY A 74 5.92 4.22 -13.63
N ARG A 75 6.24 4.18 -12.34
CA ARG A 75 6.90 3.02 -11.70
C ARG A 75 6.09 1.74 -11.85
N LEU A 76 4.79 1.81 -11.61
CA LEU A 76 3.91 0.65 -11.80
C LEU A 76 3.91 0.20 -13.26
N LEU A 77 3.83 1.15 -14.20
CA LEU A 77 3.85 0.87 -15.63
C LEU A 77 5.15 0.19 -16.07
N ASP A 78 6.29 0.69 -15.58
CA ASP A 78 7.60 0.11 -15.88
C ASP A 78 7.71 -1.31 -15.32
N LEU A 79 7.26 -1.54 -14.09
CA LEU A 79 7.23 -2.87 -13.48
C LEU A 79 6.31 -3.85 -14.22
N ILE A 80 5.25 -3.37 -14.87
CA ILE A 80 4.33 -4.20 -15.68
C ILE A 80 4.97 -4.54 -17.03
N ASN A 81 5.55 -3.56 -17.71
CA ASN A 81 5.96 -3.70 -19.09
C ASN A 81 7.36 -4.30 -19.30
N HIS A 82 8.23 -4.21 -18.28
CA HIS A 82 9.62 -4.68 -18.41
C HIS A 82 9.86 -5.99 -17.63
N SER A 83 10.87 -6.73 -18.05
CA SER A 83 11.40 -7.87 -17.27
C SER A 83 12.01 -7.38 -15.96
N TRP A 84 11.96 -8.20 -14.93
CA TRP A 84 12.59 -7.90 -13.65
C TRP A 84 13.97 -8.54 -13.55
N PRO A 85 14.97 -7.83 -12.98
CA PRO A 85 14.90 -6.45 -12.50
C PRO A 85 14.78 -5.43 -13.64
N VAL A 86 14.06 -4.32 -13.38
CA VAL A 86 13.97 -3.22 -14.35
C VAL A 86 15.27 -2.43 -14.33
N HIS A 87 15.88 -2.21 -15.51
CA HIS A 87 17.11 -1.47 -15.69
C HIS A 87 16.84 -0.15 -16.41
N TYR A 88 17.39 0.94 -15.89
CA TYR A 88 17.38 2.27 -16.54
C TYR A 88 18.73 2.62 -17.19
N GLY A 89 19.74 1.75 -17.05
CA GLY A 89 21.07 1.90 -17.59
C GLY A 89 21.95 0.68 -17.28
N PRO A 90 23.20 0.64 -17.76
CA PRO A 90 24.07 -0.54 -17.63
C PRO A 90 24.26 -1.00 -16.17
N ASP A 91 24.30 -0.06 -15.22
CA ASP A 91 24.54 -0.34 -13.80
C ASP A 91 23.42 0.21 -12.89
N GLN A 92 22.25 0.55 -13.46
CA GLN A 92 21.15 1.17 -12.71
C GLN A 92 19.93 0.28 -12.66
N ASN A 93 19.80 -0.46 -11.57
CA ASN A 93 18.60 -1.24 -11.28
C ASN A 93 17.55 -0.41 -10.56
N PHE A 94 16.31 -0.54 -10.99
CA PHE A 94 15.19 0.09 -10.29
C PHE A 94 14.88 -0.66 -9.02
N ILE A 95 15.19 -0.05 -7.87
CA ILE A 95 14.97 -0.64 -6.53
C ILE A 95 14.19 0.30 -5.58
N TYR A 96 13.88 1.53 -6.01
CA TYR A 96 13.33 2.57 -5.13
C TYR A 96 11.82 2.37 -4.91
N TYR A 97 11.42 2.07 -3.67
CA TYR A 97 10.02 1.85 -3.23
C TYR A 97 9.23 0.77 -3.99
N ILE A 98 9.90 -0.14 -4.68
CA ILE A 98 9.23 -1.15 -5.52
C ILE A 98 8.35 -2.12 -4.73
N GLY A 99 8.68 -2.41 -3.47
CA GLY A 99 7.94 -3.37 -2.64
C GLY A 99 6.44 -3.12 -2.56
N TYR A 100 6.04 -1.86 -2.55
CA TYR A 100 4.64 -1.45 -2.56
C TYR A 100 3.94 -1.78 -3.88
N PHE A 101 4.63 -1.63 -5.01
CA PHE A 101 4.07 -1.81 -6.35
C PHE A 101 4.06 -3.27 -6.81
N LEU A 102 4.96 -4.13 -6.27
CA LEU A 102 5.15 -5.49 -6.76
C LEU A 102 3.88 -6.35 -6.83
N PRO A 103 3.01 -6.40 -5.79
CA PRO A 103 1.79 -7.20 -5.87
C PRO A 103 0.89 -6.76 -7.02
N SER A 104 0.74 -5.44 -7.19
CA SER A 104 -0.07 -4.86 -8.26
C SER A 104 0.57 -5.01 -9.63
N ALA A 105 1.91 -4.97 -9.72
CA ALA A 105 2.64 -5.20 -10.95
C ALA A 105 2.50 -6.65 -11.44
N VAL A 106 2.52 -7.64 -10.55
CA VAL A 106 2.24 -9.06 -10.92
C VAL A 106 0.86 -9.19 -11.54
N ILE A 107 -0.15 -8.59 -10.90
CA ILE A 107 -1.53 -8.61 -11.41
C ILE A 107 -1.61 -7.88 -12.75
N GLY A 108 -0.94 -6.72 -12.85
CA GLY A 108 -0.89 -5.93 -14.07
C GLY A 108 -0.17 -6.62 -15.23
N LYS A 109 0.86 -7.42 -14.98
CA LYS A 109 1.52 -8.25 -16.00
C LYS A 109 0.57 -9.29 -16.62
N ILE A 110 -0.37 -9.81 -15.84
CA ILE A 110 -1.30 -10.85 -16.28
C ILE A 110 -2.55 -10.24 -16.93
N PHE A 111 -3.11 -9.18 -16.34
CA PHE A 111 -4.43 -8.64 -16.69
C PHE A 111 -4.38 -7.21 -17.28
N GLY A 112 -3.19 -6.65 -17.45
CA GLY A 112 -2.99 -5.30 -17.98
C GLY A 112 -2.98 -4.20 -16.92
N TYR A 113 -2.51 -3.01 -17.35
CA TYR A 113 -2.24 -1.86 -16.49
C TYR A 113 -3.45 -1.40 -15.67
N ASN A 114 -4.63 -1.34 -16.28
CA ASN A 114 -5.84 -0.87 -15.59
C ASN A 114 -6.21 -1.76 -14.39
N ILE A 115 -6.11 -3.07 -14.55
CA ILE A 115 -6.34 -4.03 -13.47
C ILE A 115 -5.23 -3.93 -12.42
N GLY A 116 -3.98 -3.71 -12.85
CA GLY A 116 -2.86 -3.41 -11.96
C GLY A 116 -3.12 -2.18 -11.07
N MET A 117 -3.63 -1.09 -11.65
CA MET A 117 -4.02 0.11 -10.91
C MET A 117 -5.15 -0.16 -9.90
N GLN A 118 -6.21 -0.86 -10.31
CA GLN A 118 -7.29 -1.23 -9.39
C GLN A 118 -6.80 -2.13 -8.25
N SER A 119 -5.90 -3.06 -8.56
CA SER A 119 -5.29 -3.92 -7.52
C SER A 119 -4.43 -3.12 -6.55
N MET A 120 -3.80 -2.03 -6.97
CA MET A 120 -3.05 -1.13 -6.09
C MET A 120 -3.95 -0.42 -5.08
N PHE A 121 -5.16 -0.01 -5.49
CA PHE A 121 -6.17 0.49 -4.56
C PHE A 121 -6.51 -0.55 -3.47
N LEU A 122 -6.85 -1.77 -3.88
CA LEU A 122 -7.18 -2.85 -2.95
C LEU A 122 -6.00 -3.19 -2.04
N TRP A 123 -4.78 -3.22 -2.58
CA TRP A 123 -3.56 -3.46 -1.82
C TRP A 123 -3.34 -2.39 -0.75
N THR A 124 -3.60 -1.12 -1.09
CA THR A 124 -3.52 0.00 -0.13
C THR A 124 -4.58 -0.15 0.97
N VAL A 125 -5.82 -0.47 0.62
CA VAL A 125 -6.90 -0.71 1.59
C VAL A 125 -6.51 -1.82 2.57
N ILE A 126 -5.98 -2.93 2.06
CA ILE A 126 -5.51 -4.05 2.89
C ILE A 126 -4.39 -3.60 3.82
N GLY A 127 -3.37 -2.93 3.28
CA GLY A 127 -2.22 -2.45 4.07
C GLY A 127 -2.62 -1.51 5.20
N VAL A 128 -3.46 -0.51 4.89
CA VAL A 128 -3.99 0.43 5.89
C VAL A 128 -4.86 -0.28 6.93
N SER A 129 -5.72 -1.20 6.50
CA SER A 129 -6.57 -1.97 7.41
C SER A 129 -5.75 -2.80 8.40
N ILE A 130 -4.67 -3.45 7.93
CA ILE A 130 -3.75 -4.19 8.77
C ILE A 130 -3.03 -3.25 9.76
N ALA A 131 -2.53 -2.11 9.29
CA ALA A 131 -1.82 -1.15 10.13
C ALA A 131 -2.71 -0.62 11.26
N ILE A 132 -3.95 -0.22 10.95
CA ILE A 132 -4.92 0.28 11.94
C ILE A 132 -5.34 -0.82 12.91
N ARG A 133 -5.50 -2.06 12.42
CA ARG A 133 -5.80 -3.21 13.27
C ARG A 133 -4.66 -3.50 14.25
N TRP A 134 -3.41 -3.44 13.81
CA TRP A 134 -2.25 -3.54 14.68
C TRP A 134 -2.20 -2.39 15.70
N MET A 135 -2.45 -1.17 15.29
CA MET A 135 -2.53 0.00 16.18
C MET A 135 -3.62 -0.19 17.25
N SER A 136 -4.80 -0.65 16.85
CA SER A 136 -5.90 -0.99 17.79
C SER A 136 -5.47 -2.05 18.82
N THR A 137 -4.77 -3.08 18.35
CA THR A 137 -4.32 -4.17 19.20
C THR A 137 -3.25 -3.72 20.21
N LEU A 138 -2.25 -2.97 19.75
CA LEU A 138 -1.13 -2.51 20.58
C LEU A 138 -1.56 -1.44 21.59
N SER A 139 -2.49 -0.56 21.21
CA SER A 139 -3.01 0.49 22.10
C SER A 139 -4.07 -0.01 23.08
N GLY A 140 -4.64 -1.19 22.83
CA GLY A 140 -5.82 -1.69 23.56
C GLY A 140 -7.12 -0.95 23.24
N TRP A 141 -7.10 -0.04 22.26
CA TRP A 141 -8.28 0.70 21.81
C TRP A 141 -9.14 -0.16 20.90
N LYS A 142 -10.46 0.06 20.95
CA LYS A 142 -11.38 -0.62 20.05
C LYS A 142 -11.17 -0.13 18.62
N LEU A 143 -11.19 -1.05 17.67
CA LEU A 143 -11.24 -0.71 16.25
C LEU A 143 -12.56 0.05 15.98
N SER A 144 -12.44 1.31 15.55
CA SER A 144 -13.57 2.24 15.39
C SER A 144 -13.21 3.37 14.42
N ALA A 145 -14.22 4.05 13.87
CA ALA A 145 -14.00 5.21 13.01
C ALA A 145 -13.15 6.32 13.66
N PRO A 146 -13.34 6.70 14.94
CA PRO A 146 -12.47 7.68 15.58
C PRO A 146 -10.99 7.27 15.62
N LEU A 147 -10.68 5.98 15.77
CA LEU A 147 -9.31 5.48 15.71
C LEU A 147 -8.71 5.66 14.31
N VAL A 148 -9.50 5.37 13.27
CA VAL A 148 -9.09 5.57 11.86
C VAL A 148 -8.85 7.05 11.60
N ILE A 149 -9.76 7.91 12.05
CA ILE A 149 -9.64 9.37 11.90
C ILE A 149 -8.38 9.87 12.62
N ALA A 150 -8.12 9.43 13.84
CA ALA A 150 -6.88 9.76 14.55
C ALA A 150 -5.65 9.31 13.76
N PHE A 151 -5.65 8.10 13.19
CA PHE A 151 -4.56 7.61 12.35
C PHE A 151 -4.34 8.49 11.12
N ILE A 152 -5.41 8.93 10.45
CA ILE A 152 -5.36 9.83 9.29
C ILE A 152 -4.71 11.16 9.67
N PHE A 153 -5.08 11.74 10.81
CA PHE A 153 -4.51 13.02 11.27
C PHE A 153 -3.04 12.93 11.72
N PHE A 154 -2.52 11.75 12.00
CA PHE A 154 -1.08 11.52 12.22
C PHE A 154 -0.29 11.26 10.94
N GLY A 155 -0.99 11.07 9.80
CA GLY A 155 -0.37 10.94 8.49
C GLY A 155 -0.14 12.30 7.80
N PRO A 156 0.55 12.31 6.67
CA PRO A 156 0.71 13.53 5.86
C PRO A 156 -0.65 14.00 5.38
N MET A 157 -0.97 15.28 5.67
CA MET A 157 -2.24 15.92 5.32
C MET A 157 -2.15 16.66 3.97
N ASP A 158 -1.33 16.17 3.05
CA ASP A 158 -1.06 16.83 1.75
C ASP A 158 -2.31 17.06 0.92
N PHE A 159 -3.32 16.20 1.07
CA PHE A 159 -4.60 16.37 0.36
C PHE A 159 -5.27 17.71 0.68
N PHE A 160 -5.34 18.09 1.95
CA PHE A 160 -5.97 19.35 2.35
C PHE A 160 -5.15 20.56 1.88
N GLY A 161 -3.82 20.47 1.94
CA GLY A 161 -2.91 21.49 1.43
C GLY A 161 -3.05 21.68 -0.07
N SER A 162 -3.03 20.59 -0.83
CA SER A 162 -3.16 20.62 -2.29
C SER A 162 -4.52 21.13 -2.75
N TYR A 163 -5.61 20.74 -2.08
CA TYR A 163 -6.94 21.21 -2.38
C TYR A 163 -7.08 22.71 -2.12
N TYR A 164 -6.57 23.20 -0.99
CA TYR A 164 -6.61 24.63 -0.65
C TYR A 164 -5.80 25.49 -1.63
N VAL A 165 -4.62 25.01 -2.04
CA VAL A 165 -3.79 25.73 -3.03
C VAL A 165 -4.46 25.77 -4.40
N PHE A 166 -5.06 24.66 -4.84
CA PHE A 166 -5.78 24.56 -6.11
C PHE A 166 -6.99 25.50 -6.17
N GLU A 167 -7.79 25.55 -5.08
CA GLU A 167 -8.95 26.44 -4.99
C GLU A 167 -8.51 27.92 -5.02
N LYS A 168 -7.43 28.25 -4.34
CA LYS A 168 -6.90 29.62 -4.31
C LYS A 168 -6.33 30.09 -5.64
N LEU A 169 -5.70 29.19 -6.40
CA LEU A 169 -5.20 29.50 -7.75
C LEU A 169 -6.33 29.71 -8.75
N ASN A 170 -7.44 28.96 -8.64
CA ASN A 170 -8.59 29.10 -9.51
C ASN A 170 -9.51 30.27 -9.13
N ALA A 171 -9.50 30.71 -7.89
CA ALA A 171 -10.28 31.87 -7.41
C ALA A 171 -9.60 33.21 -7.69
N GLY A 172 -8.31 33.21 -8.09
CA GLY A 172 -7.52 34.40 -8.41
C GLY A 172 -7.37 34.67 -9.90
N SER A 173 -7.97 33.87 -10.77
CA SER A 173 -8.09 34.03 -12.22
C SER A 173 -9.49 34.47 -12.62
#